data_6a2025d701da221e58ebff74ce3e9a78
#
_entry.id   6a2025d701da221e58ebff74ce3e9a78
#
_cell.length_a   1.000
_cell.length_b   1.000
_cell.length_c   1.000
_cell.angle_alpha   90.00
_cell.angle_beta   90.00
_cell.angle_gamma   90.00
#
_symmetry.space_group_name_H-M   'P 1'
#
loop_
_entity.id
_entity.type
_entity.pdbx_description
1 polymer ?
#
loop_
_entity_poly.entity_id
_entity_poly.type
_entity_poly.pdbx_seq_one_letter_code
_entity_poly.pdbx_strand_id
1 'polypeptide(L)'
;MSSRAKTYLRAPSDTRQNRALVRRGWLARRRMGDDGRVRVLIPLPDRDFDVTEVAVPWRVLCDAGHQVVFATERAGTVPAADPRLLTGVVFGQLGAAAEAKRFYAELAEAAEFTSTQAWEQLDPAAFDGLLLPGGHASGMRQYLGSAVLRDQVARFWALGRPVAAICHGVLVLARTGDPATGRSVLADRRTTCLPKYMERLAYLATAWRLGRYYRTYPAYVEDEVKAALDDPGSQFQRGPVVLGARGTATDDRPAFAVTDRNYLSARWPGDAYLFGRRFCALLASAAQPGR
;
A
#
# COMPACT_ATOMS: atom_id res chain seq x y z
N MET A 1 -41.95 27.97 -42.60
CA MET A 1 -41.68 26.71 -41.92
C MET A 1 -40.44 26.92 -41.07
N SER A 2 -40.63 27.02 -39.76
CA SER A 2 -39.66 27.51 -38.77
C SER A 2 -38.79 26.34 -38.25
N SER A 3 -37.46 26.43 -38.43
CA SER A 3 -36.49 25.49 -37.84
C SER A 3 -35.98 26.07 -36.51
N ARG A 4 -36.35 25.44 -35.40
CA ARG A 4 -35.85 25.78 -34.06
C ARG A 4 -34.50 25.09 -33.82
N ALA A 5 -33.44 25.87 -33.74
CA ALA A 5 -32.15 25.42 -33.24
C ALA A 5 -32.21 25.18 -31.73
N LYS A 6 -31.87 23.97 -31.29
CA LYS A 6 -31.67 23.63 -29.85
C LYS A 6 -30.28 24.03 -29.43
N THR A 7 -30.19 25.05 -28.58
CA THR A 7 -28.97 25.47 -27.91
C THR A 7 -28.66 24.49 -26.78
N TYR A 8 -27.57 23.71 -26.88
CA TYR A 8 -27.06 22.93 -25.79
C TYR A 8 -26.23 23.83 -24.86
N LEU A 9 -26.73 24.05 -23.65
CA LEU A 9 -25.98 24.69 -22.56
C LEU A 9 -24.87 23.75 -22.10
N ARG A 10 -23.63 24.18 -22.31
CA ARG A 10 -22.41 23.53 -21.82
C ARG A 10 -22.29 23.86 -20.33
N ALA A 11 -22.30 22.83 -19.44
CA ALA A 11 -22.03 22.99 -18.04
C ALA A 11 -20.53 23.34 -17.82
N PRO A 12 -20.20 24.26 -16.93
CA PRO A 12 -18.81 24.62 -16.67
C PRO A 12 -18.12 23.52 -15.85
N SER A 13 -17.01 22.99 -16.38
CA SER A 13 -16.10 22.11 -15.68
C SER A 13 -15.22 22.91 -14.72
N ASP A 14 -15.66 23.12 -13.50
CA ASP A 14 -14.80 23.71 -12.46
C ASP A 14 -14.28 22.65 -11.50
N THR A 15 -13.22 21.98 -11.93
CA THR A 15 -12.50 20.97 -11.15
C THR A 15 -11.76 21.54 -9.92
N ARG A 16 -11.54 22.87 -9.86
CA ARG A 16 -10.88 23.54 -8.73
C ARG A 16 -11.85 23.78 -7.57
N GLN A 17 -13.08 24.15 -7.86
CA GLN A 17 -14.12 24.36 -6.83
C GLN A 17 -14.53 23.04 -6.16
N ASN A 18 -14.64 21.93 -6.91
CA ASN A 18 -14.91 20.63 -6.32
C ASN A 18 -13.79 20.13 -5.39
N ARG A 19 -12.52 20.39 -5.72
CA ARG A 19 -11.39 20.07 -4.83
C ARG A 19 -11.39 20.90 -3.56
N ALA A 20 -11.80 22.18 -3.63
CA ALA A 20 -11.91 23.05 -2.46
C ALA A 20 -13.09 22.68 -1.55
N LEU A 21 -14.22 22.24 -2.11
CA LEU A 21 -15.39 21.77 -1.36
C LEU A 21 -15.13 20.43 -0.65
N VAL A 22 -14.42 19.49 -1.31
CA VAL A 22 -13.99 18.23 -0.68
C VAL A 22 -13.00 18.49 0.46
N ARG A 23 -12.03 19.41 0.28
CA ARG A 23 -11.12 19.83 1.36
C ARG A 23 -11.83 20.49 2.54
N ARG A 24 -12.80 21.37 2.29
CA ARG A 24 -13.60 22.02 3.35
C ARG A 24 -14.52 21.02 4.06
N GLY A 25 -15.09 20.06 3.36
CA GLY A 25 -15.90 18.99 3.94
C GLY A 25 -15.10 18.05 4.88
N TRP A 26 -13.81 17.82 4.60
CA TRP A 26 -12.95 17.04 5.47
C TRP A 26 -12.62 17.77 6.78
N LEU A 27 -12.34 19.08 6.73
CA LEU A 27 -12.10 19.91 7.91
C LEU A 27 -13.33 20.03 8.82
N ALA A 28 -14.54 20.00 8.23
CA ALA A 28 -15.80 20.14 8.99
C ALA A 28 -16.29 18.83 9.65
N ARG A 29 -15.73 17.67 9.30
CA ARG A 29 -16.14 16.35 9.84
C ARG A 29 -15.17 15.73 10.82
N ARG A 30 -14.20 16.45 11.36
CA ARG A 30 -13.59 16.02 12.61
C ARG A 30 -14.67 16.08 13.69
N ARG A 31 -15.38 14.99 13.93
CA ARG A 31 -16.27 14.87 15.08
C ARG A 31 -15.40 15.06 16.33
N MET A 32 -15.68 16.11 17.08
CA MET A 32 -15.19 16.27 18.45
C MET A 32 -15.71 15.08 19.25
N GLY A 33 -14.85 14.11 19.48
CA GLY A 33 -15.20 12.85 20.16
C GLY A 33 -14.21 11.73 19.86
N ASP A 34 -13.43 11.82 18.80
CA ASP A 34 -12.32 10.93 18.56
C ASP A 34 -11.06 11.57 19.19
N ASP A 35 -10.30 10.81 19.95
CA ASP A 35 -9.13 11.20 20.76
C ASP A 35 -7.94 11.79 19.94
N GLY A 36 -8.21 12.31 18.76
CA GLY A 36 -7.25 12.98 17.86
C GLY A 36 -6.25 12.03 17.20
N ARG A 37 -6.42 10.71 17.35
CA ARG A 37 -5.56 9.71 16.75
C ARG A 37 -5.83 9.56 15.27
N VAL A 38 -4.76 9.43 14.49
CA VAL A 38 -4.82 9.10 13.06
C VAL A 38 -5.20 7.63 12.91
N ARG A 39 -6.21 7.33 12.08
CA ARG A 39 -6.66 5.96 11.79
C ARG A 39 -6.09 5.50 10.45
N VAL A 40 -5.32 4.42 10.47
CA VAL A 40 -4.68 3.83 9.29
C VAL A 40 -5.32 2.50 8.95
N LEU A 41 -5.80 2.37 7.71
CA LEU A 41 -6.31 1.12 7.16
C LEU A 41 -5.16 0.30 6.57
N ILE A 42 -5.07 -0.99 6.93
CA ILE A 42 -4.16 -1.96 6.33
C ILE A 42 -4.98 -3.17 5.85
N PRO A 43 -5.39 -3.22 4.58
CA PRO A 43 -6.04 -4.41 4.03
C PRO A 43 -5.01 -5.51 3.80
N LEU A 44 -5.40 -6.77 4.10
CA LEU A 44 -4.55 -7.95 4.00
C LEU A 44 -5.27 -9.09 3.27
N PRO A 45 -4.53 -9.98 2.57
CA PRO A 45 -5.08 -11.28 2.18
C PRO A 45 -5.37 -12.13 3.41
N ASP A 46 -6.17 -13.17 3.26
CA ASP A 46 -6.42 -14.14 4.33
C ASP A 46 -5.14 -14.88 4.75
N ARG A 47 -4.15 -14.97 3.85
CA ARG A 47 -2.86 -15.64 4.09
C ARG A 47 -1.75 -15.15 3.15
N ASP A 48 -0.52 -15.49 3.51
CA ASP A 48 0.68 -15.36 2.66
C ASP A 48 1.21 -13.93 2.47
N PHE A 49 0.82 -12.95 3.31
CA PHE A 49 1.47 -11.64 3.30
C PHE A 49 2.90 -11.70 3.86
N ASP A 50 3.73 -10.73 3.50
CA ASP A 50 5.09 -10.63 4.03
C ASP A 50 5.11 -10.18 5.50
N VAL A 51 5.75 -10.97 6.35
CA VAL A 51 5.89 -10.72 7.80
C VAL A 51 6.42 -9.33 8.09
N THR A 52 7.51 -8.94 7.42
CA THR A 52 8.22 -7.69 7.69
C THR A 52 7.44 -6.47 7.19
N GLU A 53 6.80 -6.60 6.02
CA GLU A 53 6.06 -5.50 5.39
C GLU A 53 4.76 -5.15 6.11
N VAL A 54 4.27 -6.04 6.97
CA VAL A 54 3.12 -5.78 7.83
C VAL A 54 3.55 -5.45 9.25
N ALA A 55 4.34 -6.31 9.90
CA ALA A 55 4.62 -6.20 11.33
C ALA A 55 5.50 -4.99 11.68
N VAL A 56 6.49 -4.65 10.83
CA VAL A 56 7.37 -3.50 11.09
C VAL A 56 6.62 -2.17 10.92
N PRO A 57 5.90 -1.89 9.82
CA PRO A 57 5.11 -0.68 9.72
C PRO A 57 4.00 -0.58 10.76
N TRP A 58 3.32 -1.69 11.10
CA TRP A 58 2.35 -1.73 12.19
C TRP A 58 2.98 -1.25 13.50
N ARG A 59 4.13 -1.81 13.89
CA ARG A 59 4.81 -1.42 15.11
C ARG A 59 5.19 0.06 15.10
N VAL A 60 5.75 0.57 14.00
CA VAL A 60 6.12 1.98 13.84
C VAL A 60 4.90 2.91 13.96
N LEU A 61 3.77 2.52 13.39
CA LEU A 61 2.50 3.27 13.49
C LEU A 61 1.97 3.28 14.94
N CYS A 62 1.99 2.13 15.62
CA CYS A 62 1.56 2.03 17.03
C CYS A 62 2.47 2.85 17.95
N ASP A 63 3.80 2.81 17.76
CA ASP A 63 4.76 3.60 18.53
C ASP A 63 4.57 5.11 18.31
N ALA A 64 4.09 5.52 17.13
CA ALA A 64 3.72 6.90 16.83
C ALA A 64 2.32 7.29 17.37
N GLY A 65 1.62 6.39 18.07
CA GLY A 65 0.29 6.63 18.65
C GLY A 65 -0.87 6.57 17.65
N HIS A 66 -0.66 6.04 16.43
CA HIS A 66 -1.72 5.87 15.44
C HIS A 66 -2.55 4.63 15.73
N GLN A 67 -3.83 4.68 15.37
CA GLN A 67 -4.72 3.53 15.41
C GLN A 67 -4.64 2.77 14.08
N VAL A 68 -4.34 1.48 14.13
CA VAL A 68 -4.35 0.62 12.96
C VAL A 68 -5.67 -0.16 12.91
N VAL A 69 -6.24 -0.31 11.72
CA VAL A 69 -7.40 -1.14 11.45
C VAL A 69 -7.06 -2.08 10.31
N PHE A 70 -7.19 -3.38 10.55
CA PHE A 70 -7.00 -4.39 9.52
C PHE A 70 -8.32 -4.75 8.85
N ALA A 71 -8.23 -5.09 7.56
CA ALA A 71 -9.37 -5.56 6.79
C ALA A 71 -8.98 -6.75 5.91
N THR A 72 -9.85 -7.72 5.81
CA THR A 72 -9.73 -8.93 4.99
C THR A 72 -10.91 -9.05 4.04
N GLU A 73 -10.92 -10.02 3.16
CA GLU A 73 -12.07 -10.22 2.25
C GLU A 73 -13.37 -10.37 3.03
N ARG A 74 -13.35 -11.10 4.17
CA ARG A 74 -14.50 -11.30 5.07
C ARG A 74 -14.17 -10.82 6.48
N ALA A 75 -15.09 -10.13 7.11
CA ALA A 75 -14.92 -9.68 8.48
C ALA A 75 -14.63 -10.83 9.44
N GLY A 76 -13.77 -10.58 10.43
CA GLY A 76 -13.38 -11.55 11.45
C GLY A 76 -12.44 -12.66 10.96
N THR A 77 -12.00 -12.66 9.71
CA THR A 77 -10.93 -13.54 9.25
C THR A 77 -9.61 -13.08 9.85
N VAL A 78 -8.96 -13.91 10.65
CA VAL A 78 -7.61 -13.63 11.16
C VAL A 78 -6.61 -13.92 10.05
N PRO A 79 -5.92 -12.89 9.50
CA PRO A 79 -5.00 -13.11 8.40
C PRO A 79 -3.71 -13.76 8.90
N ALA A 80 -3.06 -14.55 8.03
CA ALA A 80 -1.83 -15.24 8.37
C ALA A 80 -0.67 -14.82 7.45
N ALA A 81 0.50 -14.58 8.05
CA ALA A 81 1.71 -14.34 7.30
C ALA A 81 2.17 -15.61 6.57
N ASP A 82 3.01 -15.43 5.55
CA ASP A 82 3.67 -16.55 4.88
C ASP A 82 4.52 -17.37 5.88
N PRO A 83 4.18 -18.65 6.14
CA PRO A 83 4.87 -19.47 7.12
C PRO A 83 6.34 -19.71 6.78
N ARG A 84 6.72 -19.65 5.49
CA ARG A 84 8.12 -19.79 5.08
C ARG A 84 8.96 -18.60 5.50
N LEU A 85 8.39 -17.41 5.59
CA LEU A 85 9.10 -16.25 6.10
C LEU A 85 9.31 -16.32 7.63
N LEU A 86 8.47 -17.07 8.33
CA LEU A 86 8.64 -17.31 9.76
C LEU A 86 9.70 -18.38 10.05
N THR A 87 9.73 -19.48 9.28
CA THR A 87 10.62 -20.63 9.52
C THR A 87 11.90 -20.61 8.70
N GLY A 88 11.96 -19.78 7.65
CA GLY A 88 13.01 -19.73 6.64
C GLY A 88 12.61 -20.45 5.34
N VAL A 89 12.89 -19.79 4.24
CA VAL A 89 12.43 -20.20 2.90
C VAL A 89 13.22 -21.41 2.37
N VAL A 90 14.55 -21.38 2.53
CA VAL A 90 15.45 -22.46 2.12
C VAL A 90 16.41 -22.75 3.28
N PHE A 91 16.36 -23.96 3.82
CA PHE A 91 17.22 -24.42 4.93
C PHE A 91 17.28 -23.44 6.11
N GLY A 92 16.14 -22.84 6.48
CA GLY A 92 16.07 -21.85 7.55
C GLY A 92 16.57 -20.44 7.19
N GLN A 93 17.06 -20.25 5.96
CA GLN A 93 17.55 -18.96 5.44
C GLN A 93 16.46 -18.20 4.66
N LEU A 94 16.73 -16.94 4.32
CA LEU A 94 15.85 -16.06 3.53
C LEU A 94 14.48 -15.78 4.18
N GLY A 95 14.36 -16.00 5.48
CA GLY A 95 13.17 -15.62 6.27
C GLY A 95 13.19 -14.15 6.69
N ALA A 96 12.15 -13.77 7.43
CA ALA A 96 12.10 -12.49 8.11
C ALA A 96 13.16 -12.40 9.23
N ALA A 97 13.64 -11.18 9.52
CA ALA A 97 14.55 -10.93 10.62
C ALA A 97 13.89 -11.26 11.98
N ALA A 98 14.68 -11.60 12.97
CA ALA A 98 14.19 -11.98 14.30
C ALA A 98 13.28 -10.91 14.93
N GLU A 99 13.63 -9.64 14.75
CA GLU A 99 12.81 -8.52 15.24
C GLU A 99 11.45 -8.43 14.55
N ALA A 100 11.39 -8.58 13.23
CA ALA A 100 10.12 -8.60 12.50
C ALA A 100 9.22 -9.79 12.90
N LYS A 101 9.83 -10.96 13.19
CA LYS A 101 9.10 -12.13 13.73
C LYS A 101 8.54 -11.86 15.12
N ARG A 102 9.30 -11.17 15.99
CA ARG A 102 8.81 -10.76 17.31
C ARG A 102 7.63 -9.80 17.19
N PHE A 103 7.73 -8.77 16.34
CA PHE A 103 6.63 -7.86 16.09
C PHE A 103 5.40 -8.56 15.51
N TYR A 104 5.60 -9.56 14.65
CA TYR A 104 4.51 -10.36 14.14
C TYR A 104 3.83 -11.21 15.24
N ALA A 105 4.61 -11.77 16.18
CA ALA A 105 4.04 -12.49 17.32
C ALA A 105 3.19 -11.55 18.21
N GLU A 106 3.67 -10.33 18.47
CA GLU A 106 2.89 -9.30 19.17
C GLU A 106 1.63 -8.90 18.40
N LEU A 107 1.75 -8.71 17.08
CA LEU A 107 0.64 -8.39 16.19
C LEU A 107 -0.44 -9.48 16.19
N ALA A 108 -0.04 -10.75 16.16
CA ALA A 108 -0.97 -11.88 16.10
C ALA A 108 -1.89 -11.96 17.33
N GLU A 109 -1.47 -11.41 18.46
CA GLU A 109 -2.26 -11.31 19.70
C GLU A 109 -3.05 -9.98 19.80
N ALA A 110 -2.82 -9.03 18.91
CA ALA A 110 -3.45 -7.72 18.96
C ALA A 110 -4.94 -7.79 18.56
N ALA A 111 -5.77 -7.09 19.31
CA ALA A 111 -7.23 -7.10 19.09
C ALA A 111 -7.61 -6.59 17.68
N GLU A 112 -6.93 -5.56 17.20
CA GLU A 112 -7.16 -5.01 15.86
C GLU A 112 -6.83 -5.99 14.73
N PHE A 113 -5.91 -6.95 14.97
CA PHE A 113 -5.53 -7.97 13.99
C PHE A 113 -6.50 -9.16 13.98
N THR A 114 -7.08 -9.47 15.13
CA THR A 114 -8.06 -10.55 15.25
C THR A 114 -9.50 -10.12 14.94
N SER A 115 -9.76 -8.79 14.88
CA SER A 115 -11.10 -8.20 14.64
C SER A 115 -11.13 -7.43 13.33
N THR A 116 -10.85 -8.10 12.20
CA THR A 116 -10.77 -7.48 10.87
C THR A 116 -12.13 -7.05 10.34
N GLN A 117 -12.14 -5.97 9.54
CA GLN A 117 -13.30 -5.54 8.77
C GLN A 117 -13.37 -6.24 7.42
N ALA A 118 -14.58 -6.36 6.82
CA ALA A 118 -14.70 -6.86 5.45
C ALA A 118 -14.34 -5.76 4.43
N TRP A 119 -13.61 -6.10 3.35
CA TRP A 119 -13.28 -5.11 2.30
C TRP A 119 -14.53 -4.44 1.72
N GLU A 120 -15.61 -5.18 1.49
CA GLU A 120 -16.85 -4.66 0.93
C GLU A 120 -17.54 -3.63 1.85
N GLN A 121 -17.36 -3.76 3.17
CA GLN A 121 -18.02 -2.93 4.18
C GLN A 121 -17.19 -1.71 4.61
N LEU A 122 -16.01 -1.52 4.01
CA LEU A 122 -15.16 -0.38 4.35
C LEU A 122 -15.83 0.94 3.98
N ASP A 123 -15.77 1.89 4.90
CA ASP A 123 -15.97 3.31 4.60
C ASP A 123 -14.60 3.99 4.49
N PRO A 124 -14.08 4.25 3.27
CA PRO A 124 -12.80 4.91 3.09
C PRO A 124 -12.70 6.26 3.80
N ALA A 125 -13.83 6.95 3.99
CA ALA A 125 -13.86 8.25 4.66
C ALA A 125 -13.58 8.16 6.18
N ALA A 126 -13.67 6.96 6.75
CA ALA A 126 -13.38 6.73 8.17
C ALA A 126 -11.88 6.63 8.49
N PHE A 127 -10.98 6.64 7.49
CA PHE A 127 -9.54 6.45 7.66
C PHE A 127 -8.75 7.66 7.18
N ASP A 128 -7.66 8.00 7.86
CA ASP A 128 -6.77 9.12 7.54
C ASP A 128 -5.59 8.68 6.65
N GLY A 129 -5.27 7.40 6.64
CA GLY A 129 -4.20 6.82 5.85
C GLY A 129 -4.53 5.39 5.38
N LEU A 130 -3.93 5.00 4.25
CA LEU A 130 -4.02 3.65 3.68
C LEU A 130 -2.60 3.10 3.50
N LEU A 131 -2.32 1.89 4.02
CA LEU A 131 -1.07 1.19 3.83
C LEU A 131 -1.33 -0.15 3.14
N LEU A 132 -0.66 -0.37 2.01
CA LEU A 132 -0.80 -1.56 1.16
C LEU A 132 0.50 -2.38 1.24
N PRO A 133 0.57 -3.42 2.08
CA PRO A 133 1.73 -4.30 2.16
C PRO A 133 1.77 -5.27 0.98
N GLY A 134 2.90 -5.95 0.83
CA GLY A 134 3.09 -6.96 -0.19
C GLY A 134 3.32 -8.35 0.38
N GLY A 135 3.87 -9.17 -0.47
CA GLY A 135 4.15 -10.59 -0.31
C GLY A 135 4.17 -11.25 -1.68
N HIS A 136 4.81 -12.38 -1.80
CA HIS A 136 5.01 -13.03 -3.11
C HIS A 136 4.41 -14.45 -3.16
N ALA A 137 3.98 -15.02 -2.04
CA ALA A 137 3.38 -16.34 -2.02
C ALA A 137 1.96 -16.34 -2.63
N SER A 138 1.47 -17.52 -2.95
CA SER A 138 0.28 -17.67 -3.82
C SER A 138 -1.01 -17.10 -3.27
N GLY A 139 -1.17 -17.04 -1.95
CA GLY A 139 -2.35 -16.46 -1.28
C GLY A 139 -2.49 -14.95 -1.51
N MET A 140 -1.39 -14.27 -1.83
CA MET A 140 -1.43 -12.85 -2.19
C MET A 140 -2.30 -12.54 -3.40
N ARG A 141 -2.59 -13.53 -4.27
CA ARG A 141 -3.45 -13.32 -5.45
C ARG A 141 -4.86 -12.91 -5.09
N GLN A 142 -5.39 -13.35 -3.93
CA GLN A 142 -6.68 -12.92 -3.42
C GLN A 142 -6.72 -11.40 -3.27
N TYR A 143 -5.73 -10.83 -2.61
CA TYR A 143 -5.60 -9.41 -2.33
C TYR A 143 -5.21 -8.61 -3.59
N LEU A 144 -4.18 -9.04 -4.31
CA LEU A 144 -3.67 -8.34 -5.49
C LEU A 144 -4.65 -8.37 -6.67
N GLY A 145 -5.55 -9.37 -6.72
CA GLY A 145 -6.53 -9.56 -7.79
C GLY A 145 -7.93 -9.05 -7.47
N SER A 146 -8.22 -8.64 -6.23
CA SER A 146 -9.57 -8.29 -5.80
C SER A 146 -10.09 -7.01 -6.46
N ALA A 147 -11.20 -7.11 -7.18
CA ALA A 147 -11.92 -5.95 -7.71
C ALA A 147 -12.54 -5.13 -6.58
N VAL A 148 -13.13 -5.79 -5.58
CA VAL A 148 -13.75 -5.14 -4.41
C VAL A 148 -12.73 -4.26 -3.68
N LEU A 149 -11.53 -4.80 -3.42
CA LEU A 149 -10.47 -4.03 -2.77
C LEU A 149 -10.03 -2.84 -3.63
N ARG A 150 -9.86 -3.03 -4.95
CA ARG A 150 -9.48 -1.92 -5.84
C ARG A 150 -10.52 -0.81 -5.88
N ASP A 151 -11.80 -1.12 -5.82
CA ASP A 151 -12.87 -0.12 -5.75
C ASP A 151 -12.78 0.70 -4.45
N GLN A 152 -12.51 0.06 -3.32
CA GLN A 152 -12.29 0.76 -2.06
C GLN A 152 -11.01 1.63 -2.10
N VAL A 153 -9.94 1.12 -2.70
CA VAL A 153 -8.69 1.87 -2.89
C VAL A 153 -8.91 3.07 -3.81
N ALA A 154 -9.67 2.94 -4.91
CA ALA A 154 -10.01 4.06 -5.79
C ALA A 154 -10.79 5.15 -5.05
N ARG A 155 -11.78 4.77 -4.22
CA ARG A 155 -12.52 5.70 -3.37
C ARG A 155 -11.63 6.39 -2.35
N PHE A 156 -10.70 5.65 -1.70
CA PHE A 156 -9.75 6.24 -0.77
C PHE A 156 -8.80 7.21 -1.47
N TRP A 157 -8.27 6.82 -2.63
CA TRP A 157 -7.36 7.66 -3.41
C TRP A 157 -8.00 9.00 -3.80
N ALA A 158 -9.27 8.98 -4.17
CA ALA A 158 -10.03 10.19 -4.51
C ALA A 158 -10.16 11.19 -3.35
N LEU A 159 -10.02 10.74 -2.09
CA LEU A 159 -10.01 11.62 -0.92
C LEU A 159 -8.72 12.47 -0.82
N GLY A 160 -7.67 12.13 -1.56
CA GLY A 160 -6.38 12.83 -1.52
C GLY A 160 -5.61 12.64 -0.20
N ARG A 161 -5.96 11.65 0.61
CA ARG A 161 -5.30 11.31 1.87
C ARG A 161 -4.01 10.51 1.64
N PRO A 162 -3.11 10.42 2.64
CA PRO A 162 -1.88 9.65 2.57
C PRO A 162 -2.11 8.18 2.20
N VAL A 163 -1.39 7.71 1.17
CA VAL A 163 -1.35 6.30 0.75
C VAL A 163 0.09 5.83 0.74
N ALA A 164 0.35 4.66 1.30
CA ALA A 164 1.64 4.00 1.28
C ALA A 164 1.51 2.59 0.70
N ALA A 165 2.45 2.19 -0.17
CA ALA A 165 2.48 0.84 -0.74
C ALA A 165 3.92 0.32 -0.82
N ILE A 166 4.11 -0.97 -0.52
CA ILE A 166 5.43 -1.59 -0.55
C ILE A 166 5.41 -2.89 -1.37
N CYS A 167 6.50 -3.13 -2.12
CA CYS A 167 6.73 -4.41 -2.81
C CYS A 167 5.61 -4.74 -3.81
N HIS A 168 4.98 -5.90 -3.67
CA HIS A 168 3.81 -6.30 -4.45
C HIS A 168 2.56 -5.46 -4.15
N GLY A 169 2.46 -4.83 -2.98
CA GLY A 169 1.34 -3.95 -2.62
C GLY A 169 1.15 -2.79 -3.61
N VAL A 170 2.21 -2.37 -4.28
CA VAL A 170 2.16 -1.35 -5.34
C VAL A 170 1.32 -1.80 -6.55
N LEU A 171 1.21 -3.11 -6.81
CA LEU A 171 0.35 -3.66 -7.87
C LEU A 171 -1.14 -3.36 -7.64
N VAL A 172 -1.58 -3.26 -6.38
CA VAL A 172 -2.98 -2.88 -6.08
C VAL A 172 -3.26 -1.51 -6.68
N LEU A 173 -2.36 -0.54 -6.47
CA LEU A 173 -2.50 0.81 -7.03
C LEU A 173 -2.33 0.82 -8.56
N ALA A 174 -1.34 0.09 -9.09
CA ALA A 174 -1.11 -0.01 -10.53
C ALA A 174 -2.36 -0.55 -11.28
N ARG A 175 -3.10 -1.45 -10.64
CA ARG A 175 -4.34 -2.08 -11.15
C ARG A 175 -5.60 -1.30 -10.81
N THR A 176 -5.52 -0.30 -9.94
CA THR A 176 -6.67 0.54 -9.57
C THR A 176 -6.84 1.63 -10.61
N GLY A 177 -8.01 1.66 -11.25
CA GLY A 177 -8.40 2.71 -12.18
C GLY A 177 -8.91 3.96 -11.45
N ASP A 178 -8.48 5.12 -11.90
CA ASP A 178 -9.10 6.40 -11.53
C ASP A 178 -10.46 6.51 -12.26
N PRO A 179 -11.58 6.61 -11.52
CA PRO A 179 -12.91 6.69 -12.13
C PRO A 179 -13.09 7.86 -13.11
N ALA A 180 -12.30 8.95 -12.94
CA ALA A 180 -12.40 10.13 -13.79
C ALA A 180 -11.66 9.96 -15.13
N THR A 181 -10.60 9.16 -15.17
CA THR A 181 -9.71 9.05 -16.34
C THR A 181 -9.68 7.66 -16.96
N GLY A 182 -10.09 6.63 -16.23
CA GLY A 182 -9.96 5.21 -16.59
C GLY A 182 -8.53 4.69 -16.58
N ARG A 183 -7.52 5.56 -16.29
CA ARG A 183 -6.12 5.17 -16.19
C ARG A 183 -5.78 4.73 -14.77
N SER A 184 -4.62 4.09 -14.59
CA SER A 184 -4.11 3.77 -13.25
C SER A 184 -4.03 5.03 -12.37
N VAL A 185 -4.33 4.89 -11.07
CA VAL A 185 -4.11 5.96 -10.09
C VAL A 185 -2.62 6.33 -9.94
N LEU A 186 -1.71 5.49 -10.45
CA LEU A 186 -0.27 5.76 -10.50
C LEU A 186 0.17 6.47 -11.80
N ALA A 187 -0.70 6.65 -12.78
CA ALA A 187 -0.33 7.12 -14.12
C ALA A 187 0.56 8.37 -14.11
N ASP A 188 0.30 9.34 -13.23
CA ASP A 188 1.03 10.60 -13.09
C ASP A 188 1.95 10.65 -11.84
N ARG A 189 2.32 9.49 -11.26
CA ARG A 189 3.06 9.42 -10.00
C ARG A 189 4.50 8.94 -10.18
N ARG A 190 5.41 9.51 -9.37
CA ARG A 190 6.73 8.88 -9.16
C ARG A 190 6.56 7.74 -8.18
N THR A 191 7.17 6.60 -8.50
CA THR A 191 6.99 5.38 -7.71
C THR A 191 8.22 4.47 -7.74
N THR A 192 8.28 3.56 -6.79
CA THR A 192 9.12 2.36 -6.78
C THR A 192 8.27 1.15 -6.39
N CYS A 193 8.78 -0.04 -6.65
CA CYS A 193 8.18 -1.31 -6.22
C CYS A 193 9.27 -2.38 -6.12
N LEU A 194 8.92 -3.65 -5.93
CA LEU A 194 9.89 -4.75 -5.97
C LEU A 194 10.66 -4.72 -7.29
N PRO A 195 12.00 -4.50 -7.25
CA PRO A 195 12.80 -4.45 -8.47
C PRO A 195 12.88 -5.81 -9.16
N LYS A 196 12.77 -5.81 -10.48
CA LYS A 196 12.81 -7.03 -11.32
C LYS A 196 14.03 -7.89 -11.05
N TYR A 197 15.21 -7.28 -10.83
CA TYR A 197 16.42 -8.04 -10.54
C TYR A 197 16.32 -8.84 -9.24
N MET A 198 15.67 -8.29 -8.20
CA MET A 198 15.49 -8.98 -6.92
C MET A 198 14.54 -10.17 -7.06
N GLU A 199 13.38 -9.95 -7.69
CA GLU A 199 12.41 -11.02 -7.95
C GLU A 199 13.02 -12.13 -8.81
N ARG A 200 13.78 -11.76 -9.85
CA ARG A 200 14.46 -12.71 -10.74
C ARG A 200 15.55 -13.50 -10.02
N LEU A 201 16.39 -12.85 -9.22
CA LEU A 201 17.44 -13.51 -8.46
C LEU A 201 16.86 -14.48 -7.42
N ALA A 202 15.83 -14.06 -6.68
CA ALA A 202 15.14 -14.91 -5.71
C ALA A 202 14.54 -16.13 -6.39
N TYR A 203 13.88 -15.97 -7.54
CA TYR A 203 13.33 -17.07 -8.34
C TYR A 203 14.42 -18.01 -8.82
N LEU A 204 15.47 -17.52 -9.47
CA LEU A 204 16.55 -18.38 -10.00
C LEU A 204 17.28 -19.14 -8.91
N ALA A 205 17.50 -18.53 -7.75
CA ALA A 205 18.17 -19.17 -6.63
C ALA A 205 17.32 -20.28 -5.95
N THR A 206 16.00 -20.25 -6.11
CA THR A 206 15.09 -21.11 -5.33
C THR A 206 14.16 -21.98 -6.17
N ALA A 207 14.04 -21.75 -7.47
CA ALA A 207 13.07 -22.42 -8.35
C ALA A 207 13.26 -23.96 -8.38
N TRP A 208 14.50 -24.44 -8.28
CA TRP A 208 14.82 -25.88 -8.22
C TRP A 208 14.12 -26.63 -7.06
N ARG A 209 13.82 -25.93 -5.95
CA ARG A 209 13.16 -26.48 -4.75
C ARG A 209 11.73 -25.98 -4.58
N LEU A 210 11.45 -24.73 -4.93
CA LEU A 210 10.20 -24.01 -4.59
C LEU A 210 9.34 -23.74 -5.83
N GLY A 211 9.80 -24.14 -7.02
CA GLY A 211 9.08 -23.86 -8.26
C GLY A 211 8.85 -22.35 -8.43
N ARG A 212 7.60 -21.94 -8.59
CA ARG A 212 7.23 -20.55 -8.86
C ARG A 212 6.92 -19.73 -7.59
N TYR A 213 7.39 -20.12 -6.43
CA TYR A 213 7.08 -19.43 -5.17
C TYR A 213 7.38 -17.92 -5.22
N TYR A 214 8.53 -17.50 -5.78
CA TYR A 214 8.88 -16.09 -5.97
C TYR A 214 8.31 -15.46 -7.26
N ARG A 215 7.39 -16.16 -7.95
CA ARG A 215 6.73 -15.68 -9.16
C ARG A 215 5.22 -15.75 -8.98
N THR A 216 4.66 -14.74 -8.28
CA THR A 216 3.23 -14.64 -8.02
C THR A 216 2.43 -14.57 -9.31
N TYR A 217 2.94 -13.81 -10.29
CA TYR A 217 2.36 -13.63 -11.62
C TYR A 217 3.38 -13.93 -12.74
N PRO A 218 2.92 -14.12 -13.99
CA PRO A 218 3.83 -14.24 -15.15
C PRO A 218 4.65 -12.99 -15.40
N ALA A 219 4.08 -11.78 -15.26
CA ALA A 219 4.79 -10.51 -15.33
C ALA A 219 5.59 -10.25 -14.05
N TYR A 220 6.70 -9.55 -14.16
CA TYR A 220 7.42 -9.02 -13.00
C TYR A 220 6.71 -7.79 -12.44
N VAL A 221 6.79 -7.58 -11.14
CA VAL A 221 6.17 -6.43 -10.47
C VAL A 221 6.63 -5.11 -11.08
N GLU A 222 7.93 -4.95 -11.28
CA GLU A 222 8.50 -3.73 -11.92
C GLU A 222 7.93 -3.48 -13.33
N ASP A 223 7.81 -4.55 -14.14
CA ASP A 223 7.33 -4.42 -15.51
C ASP A 223 5.86 -3.98 -15.55
N GLU A 224 5.02 -4.56 -14.67
CA GLU A 224 3.60 -4.23 -14.59
C GLU A 224 3.36 -2.83 -14.02
N VAL A 225 4.11 -2.43 -12.98
CA VAL A 225 4.03 -1.07 -12.43
C VAL A 225 4.44 -0.05 -13.48
N LYS A 226 5.54 -0.28 -14.22
CA LYS A 226 5.97 0.60 -15.31
C LYS A 226 4.94 0.75 -16.41
N ALA A 227 4.22 -0.32 -16.74
CA ALA A 227 3.16 -0.27 -17.75
C ALA A 227 1.95 0.58 -17.33
N ALA A 228 1.80 0.85 -16.02
CA ALA A 228 0.73 1.67 -15.47
C ALA A 228 1.08 3.18 -15.41
N LEU A 229 2.32 3.57 -15.73
CA LEU A 229 2.81 4.94 -15.68
C LEU A 229 2.73 5.62 -17.06
N ASP A 230 2.54 6.93 -17.08
CA ASP A 230 2.53 7.73 -18.31
C ASP A 230 3.94 7.85 -18.92
N ASP A 231 4.95 8.05 -18.08
CA ASP A 231 6.38 8.11 -18.46
C ASP A 231 7.21 7.28 -17.49
N PRO A 232 7.35 5.97 -17.73
CA PRO A 232 8.12 5.09 -16.85
C PRO A 232 9.60 5.50 -16.70
N GLY A 233 10.15 6.21 -17.69
CA GLY A 233 11.54 6.65 -17.68
C GLY A 233 11.84 7.67 -16.59
N SER A 234 10.97 8.63 -16.37
CA SER A 234 11.11 9.69 -15.36
C SER A 234 10.40 9.37 -14.04
N GLN A 235 9.34 8.56 -14.08
CA GLN A 235 8.48 8.29 -12.94
C GLN A 235 8.93 7.09 -12.10
N PHE A 236 9.51 6.04 -12.72
CA PHE A 236 9.93 4.86 -11.98
C PHE A 236 11.34 5.01 -11.42
N GLN A 237 11.48 4.87 -10.10
CA GLN A 237 12.77 4.96 -9.40
C GLN A 237 13.13 3.61 -8.79
N ARG A 238 14.07 2.89 -9.41
CA ARG A 238 14.53 1.58 -8.91
C ARG A 238 15.29 1.67 -7.58
N GLY A 239 15.93 2.80 -7.34
CA GLY A 239 16.83 2.97 -6.19
C GLY A 239 18.16 2.21 -6.35
N PRO A 240 19.03 2.29 -5.33
CA PRO A 240 20.31 1.59 -5.33
C PRO A 240 20.13 0.08 -5.37
N VAL A 241 21.05 -0.62 -6.02
CA VAL A 241 21.12 -2.08 -5.98
C VAL A 241 21.56 -2.51 -4.59
N VAL A 242 20.77 -3.40 -3.96
CA VAL A 242 21.10 -4.02 -2.68
C VAL A 242 21.08 -5.53 -2.81
N LEU A 243 22.08 -6.20 -2.22
CA LEU A 243 22.22 -7.65 -2.23
C LEU A 243 21.91 -8.21 -0.84
N GLY A 244 20.66 -8.00 -0.37
CA GLY A 244 20.21 -8.50 0.93
C GLY A 244 20.41 -7.57 2.12
N ALA A 245 21.14 -6.44 1.98
CA ALA A 245 21.29 -5.47 3.06
C ALA A 245 19.94 -4.80 3.35
N ARG A 246 19.52 -4.79 4.62
CA ARG A 246 18.22 -4.28 5.09
C ARG A 246 18.39 -3.06 5.96
N GLY A 247 17.50 -2.09 5.82
CA GLY A 247 17.35 -1.04 6.82
C GLY A 247 16.87 -1.59 8.17
N THR A 248 17.16 -0.87 9.22
CA THR A 248 16.79 -1.20 10.60
C THR A 248 16.08 -0.03 11.27
N ALA A 249 15.73 -0.18 12.53
CA ALA A 249 15.15 0.93 13.31
C ALA A 249 16.07 2.15 13.38
N THR A 250 17.40 1.96 13.30
CA THR A 250 18.43 3.01 13.49
C THR A 250 19.33 3.25 12.28
N ASP A 251 19.24 2.43 11.22
CA ASP A 251 20.07 2.55 10.01
C ASP A 251 19.26 2.44 8.73
N ASP A 252 19.11 3.56 8.03
CA ASP A 252 18.39 3.68 6.77
C ASP A 252 19.28 3.58 5.53
N ARG A 253 20.61 3.49 5.67
CA ARG A 253 21.53 3.55 4.53
C ARG A 253 21.22 2.57 3.40
N PRO A 254 20.84 1.30 3.65
CA PRO A 254 20.47 0.38 2.57
C PRO A 254 19.01 0.53 2.12
N ALA A 255 18.19 1.29 2.83
CA ALA A 255 16.76 1.40 2.55
C ALA A 255 16.48 2.49 1.49
N PHE A 256 15.38 2.32 0.76
CA PHE A 256 14.96 3.27 -0.26
C PHE A 256 13.41 3.36 -0.32
N ALA A 257 12.91 4.57 -0.41
CA ALA A 257 11.49 4.84 -0.59
C ALA A 257 11.30 6.13 -1.41
N VAL A 258 10.23 6.20 -2.17
CA VAL A 258 9.86 7.34 -3.02
C VAL A 258 8.59 7.97 -2.47
N THR A 259 8.62 9.28 -2.24
CA THR A 259 7.44 10.07 -1.88
C THR A 259 7.08 10.99 -3.04
N ASP A 260 5.81 10.98 -3.44
CA ASP A 260 5.26 11.91 -4.42
C ASP A 260 3.88 12.40 -3.97
N ARG A 261 3.80 13.68 -3.59
CA ARG A 261 2.57 14.29 -3.06
C ARG A 261 2.08 13.54 -1.82
N ASN A 262 0.89 12.97 -1.85
CA ASN A 262 0.29 12.17 -0.79
C ASN A 262 0.57 10.67 -0.89
N TYR A 263 1.49 10.24 -1.75
CA TYR A 263 1.82 8.85 -2.00
C TYR A 263 3.26 8.52 -1.62
N LEU A 264 3.45 7.39 -0.93
CA LEU A 264 4.73 6.81 -0.56
C LEU A 264 4.85 5.40 -1.11
N SER A 265 5.98 5.06 -1.70
CA SER A 265 6.28 3.68 -2.14
C SER A 265 7.64 3.20 -1.66
N ALA A 266 7.77 1.88 -1.48
CA ALA A 266 9.03 1.21 -1.14
C ALA A 266 9.16 -0.14 -1.88
N ARG A 267 10.36 -0.71 -1.87
CA ARG A 267 10.72 -1.82 -2.77
C ARG A 267 10.43 -3.20 -2.23
N TRP A 268 10.84 -3.47 -0.98
CA TRP A 268 10.91 -4.80 -0.42
C TRP A 268 11.01 -4.77 1.11
N PRO A 269 10.96 -5.91 1.82
CA PRO A 269 11.02 -5.96 3.29
C PRO A 269 12.19 -5.20 3.93
N GLY A 270 13.32 -5.08 3.22
CA GLY A 270 14.47 -4.32 3.72
C GLY A 270 14.27 -2.81 3.82
N ASP A 271 13.22 -2.27 3.24
CA ASP A 271 12.87 -0.84 3.30
C ASP A 271 11.82 -0.54 4.39
N ALA A 272 11.29 -1.56 5.09
CA ALA A 272 10.07 -1.45 5.91
C ALA A 272 10.16 -0.43 7.05
N TYR A 273 11.30 -0.28 7.70
CA TYR A 273 11.48 0.71 8.77
C TYR A 273 11.45 2.15 8.24
N LEU A 274 12.22 2.43 7.18
CA LEU A 274 12.20 3.73 6.51
C LEU A 274 10.79 4.05 5.99
N PHE A 275 10.14 3.07 5.38
CA PHE A 275 8.77 3.17 4.86
C PHE A 275 7.77 3.53 5.96
N GLY A 276 7.79 2.83 7.09
CA GLY A 276 6.91 3.12 8.23
C GLY A 276 7.13 4.53 8.79
N ARG A 277 8.38 4.95 9.03
CA ARG A 277 8.69 6.30 9.53
C ARG A 277 8.29 7.40 8.56
N ARG A 278 8.55 7.24 7.25
CA ARG A 278 8.14 8.20 6.24
C ARG A 278 6.62 8.28 6.10
N PHE A 279 5.93 7.17 6.30
CA PHE A 279 4.47 7.18 6.30
C PHE A 279 3.91 7.94 7.49
N CYS A 280 4.44 7.76 8.71
CA CYS A 280 4.09 8.58 9.87
C CYS A 280 4.32 10.07 9.61
N ALA A 281 5.45 10.44 8.99
CA ALA A 281 5.72 11.84 8.63
C ALA A 281 4.72 12.38 7.60
N LEU A 282 4.31 11.56 6.63
CA LEU A 282 3.31 11.92 5.62
C LEU A 282 1.92 12.12 6.25
N LEU A 283 1.53 11.25 7.19
CA LEU A 283 0.30 11.38 7.97
C LEU A 283 0.29 12.67 8.81
N ALA A 284 1.40 12.97 9.50
CA ALA A 284 1.53 14.18 10.29
C ALA A 284 1.43 15.46 9.44
N SER A 285 2.06 15.47 8.25
CA SER A 285 1.98 16.62 7.34
C SER A 285 0.57 16.84 6.77
N ALA A 286 -0.18 15.76 6.53
CA ALA A 286 -1.57 15.85 6.07
C ALA A 286 -2.55 16.30 7.16
N ALA A 287 -2.23 16.03 8.43
CA ALA A 287 -3.04 16.45 9.57
C ALA A 287 -2.90 17.95 9.90
N GLN A 288 -1.85 18.63 9.39
CA GLN A 288 -1.62 20.07 9.55
C GLN A 288 -2.02 20.81 8.27
N PRO A 289 -3.25 21.33 8.14
CA PRO A 289 -3.63 22.12 6.97
C PRO A 289 -2.97 23.49 7.05
N GLY A 290 -1.93 23.71 6.24
CA GLY A 290 -1.45 25.02 5.86
C GLY A 290 -0.75 25.83 6.98
N ARG A 291 0.55 25.67 7.15
CA ARG A 291 1.40 26.81 7.45
C ARG A 291 1.82 27.50 6.15
#